data_e0d73fd8e0e164fd20600e2a955c15d7
#
_entry.id   e0d73fd8e0e164fd20600e2a955c15d7
#
_cell.length_a   1.000
_cell.length_b   1.000
_cell.length_c   1.000
_cell.angle_alpha   90.00
_cell.angle_beta   90.00
_cell.angle_gamma   90.00
#
_symmetry.space_group_name_H-M   'P 1'
#
loop_
_entity.id
_entity.type
_entity.pdbx_description
1 polymer ?
#
loop_
_entity_poly.entity_id
_entity_poly.type
_entity_poly.pdbx_seq_one_letter_code
_entity_poly.pdbx_strand_id
1 'polypeptide(L)'
;MAVLTLADACLAFGHVALLDHAALALEPGERVGLIGRNGTGKSSLLKILAGIDLVDDGTLQVQQGLRRCYLPQEPLFAPGLTVFDAVSEGVAEVRDLRARYEAHEPHEDLDALQTRIEALSGWTWEQRVDATLERLGLNPETKVDALSGGLKKR
;
A
#
# COMPACT_ATOMS: atom_id res chain seq x y z
N MET A 1 -12.78 -9.69 16.01
CA MET A 1 -13.67 -9.23 14.92
C MET A 1 -12.82 -9.00 13.70
N ALA A 2 -13.13 -9.68 12.60
CA ALA A 2 -12.30 -9.62 11.40
C ALA A 2 -12.20 -8.19 10.84
N VAL A 3 -11.00 -7.77 10.46
CA VAL A 3 -10.74 -6.47 9.80
C VAL A 3 -10.96 -6.57 8.29
N LEU A 4 -10.94 -7.79 7.77
CA LEU A 4 -11.19 -8.08 6.36
C LEU A 4 -11.83 -9.46 6.25
N THR A 5 -12.90 -9.58 5.44
CA THR A 5 -13.57 -10.85 5.17
C THR A 5 -13.83 -10.97 3.68
N LEU A 6 -13.34 -12.04 3.08
CA LEU A 6 -13.66 -12.48 1.73
C LEU A 6 -14.65 -13.63 1.85
N ALA A 7 -15.80 -13.56 1.19
CA ALA A 7 -16.84 -14.57 1.26
C ALA A 7 -17.30 -14.98 -0.13
N ASP A 8 -17.36 -16.29 -0.32
CA ASP A 8 -17.88 -16.94 -1.54
C ASP A 8 -17.22 -16.43 -2.83
N ALA A 9 -15.90 -16.15 -2.77
CA ALA A 9 -15.20 -15.48 -3.84
C ALA A 9 -14.87 -16.43 -4.99
N CYS A 10 -15.30 -16.06 -6.19
CA CYS A 10 -14.97 -16.72 -7.43
C CYS A 10 -14.12 -15.80 -8.31
N LEU A 11 -13.11 -16.37 -8.93
CA LEU A 11 -12.27 -15.70 -9.91
C LEU A 11 -11.80 -16.72 -10.93
N ALA A 12 -12.01 -16.45 -12.23
CA ALA A 12 -11.52 -17.29 -13.29
C ALA A 12 -10.62 -16.53 -14.27
N PHE A 13 -9.65 -17.21 -14.83
CA PHE A 13 -8.86 -16.70 -15.93
C PHE A 13 -9.11 -17.59 -17.17
N GLY A 14 -9.94 -17.11 -18.07
CA GLY A 14 -10.49 -17.91 -19.18
C GLY A 14 -11.31 -19.09 -18.63
N HIS A 15 -10.86 -20.30 -18.86
CA HIS A 15 -11.52 -21.52 -18.38
C HIS A 15 -10.92 -22.09 -17.09
N VAL A 16 -9.95 -21.42 -16.51
CA VAL A 16 -9.25 -21.89 -15.30
C VAL A 16 -9.77 -21.11 -14.09
N ALA A 17 -10.46 -21.79 -13.19
CA ALA A 17 -10.84 -21.22 -11.89
C ALA A 17 -9.58 -21.03 -11.04
N LEU A 18 -9.34 -19.79 -10.61
CA LEU A 18 -8.28 -19.43 -9.67
C LEU A 18 -8.79 -19.36 -8.23
N LEU A 19 -10.02 -18.92 -8.05
CA LEU A 19 -10.77 -18.99 -6.80
C LEU A 19 -12.11 -19.65 -7.11
N ASP A 20 -12.50 -20.58 -6.25
CA ASP A 20 -13.75 -21.33 -6.36
C ASP A 20 -14.39 -21.35 -4.98
N HIS A 21 -15.43 -20.50 -4.80
CA HIS A 21 -16.12 -20.28 -3.54
C HIS A 21 -15.18 -20.07 -2.33
N ALA A 22 -14.10 -19.32 -2.57
CA ALA A 22 -13.07 -19.11 -1.58
C ALA A 22 -13.55 -18.20 -0.45
N ALA A 23 -13.18 -18.53 0.78
CA ALA A 23 -13.46 -17.74 1.95
C ALA A 23 -12.19 -17.50 2.76
N LEU A 24 -12.04 -16.29 3.29
CA LEU A 24 -10.94 -15.89 4.15
C LEU A 24 -11.40 -14.80 5.11
N ALA A 25 -11.02 -14.90 6.38
CA ALA A 25 -11.18 -13.82 7.34
C ALA A 25 -9.83 -13.52 7.98
N LEU A 26 -9.53 -12.24 8.16
CA LEU A 26 -8.32 -11.77 8.82
C LEU A 26 -8.68 -11.00 10.09
N GLU A 27 -8.08 -11.37 11.20
CA GLU A 27 -8.24 -10.70 12.49
C GLU A 27 -7.09 -9.69 12.73
N PRO A 28 -7.27 -8.69 13.59
CA PRO A 28 -6.20 -7.76 13.95
C PRO A 28 -4.97 -8.48 14.50
N GLY A 29 -3.78 -8.12 13.98
CA GLY A 29 -2.50 -8.71 14.40
C GLY A 29 -2.22 -10.11 13.85
N GLU A 30 -3.14 -10.69 13.09
CA GLU A 30 -2.96 -11.99 12.47
C GLU A 30 -1.93 -11.94 11.34
N ARG A 31 -1.17 -13.02 11.17
CA ARG A 31 -0.22 -13.23 10.07
C ARG A 31 -0.57 -14.52 9.35
N VAL A 32 -0.99 -14.40 8.10
CA VAL A 32 -1.40 -15.54 7.29
C VAL A 32 -0.39 -15.80 6.17
N GLY A 33 0.08 -17.04 6.05
CA GLY A 33 0.93 -17.49 4.96
C GLY A 33 0.10 -18.14 3.85
N LEU A 34 0.17 -17.60 2.63
CA LEU A 34 -0.47 -18.19 1.47
C LEU A 34 0.48 -19.10 0.71
N ILE A 35 0.22 -20.41 0.74
CA ILE A 35 1.07 -21.45 0.15
C ILE A 35 0.36 -22.10 -1.03
N GLY A 36 1.10 -22.38 -2.09
CA GLY A 36 0.59 -23.07 -3.27
C GLY A 36 1.57 -23.02 -4.44
N ARG A 37 1.32 -23.84 -5.46
CA ARG A 37 2.14 -23.89 -6.69
C ARG A 37 2.07 -22.57 -7.46
N ASN A 38 3.02 -22.36 -8.38
CA ASN A 38 2.94 -21.21 -9.29
C ASN A 38 1.71 -21.31 -10.21
N GLY A 39 1.07 -20.18 -10.47
CA GLY A 39 -0.14 -20.13 -11.31
C GLY A 39 -1.46 -20.43 -10.58
N THR A 40 -1.46 -20.73 -9.27
CA THR A 40 -2.68 -21.06 -8.50
C THR A 40 -3.47 -19.84 -7.99
N GLY A 41 -3.26 -18.65 -8.54
CA GLY A 41 -4.03 -17.47 -8.17
C GLY A 41 -3.59 -16.73 -6.91
N LYS A 42 -2.46 -17.09 -6.25
CA LYS A 42 -1.99 -16.41 -5.02
C LYS A 42 -1.86 -14.90 -5.17
N SER A 43 -1.21 -14.46 -6.23
CA SER A 43 -1.02 -13.01 -6.49
C SER A 43 -2.33 -12.32 -6.81
N SER A 44 -3.27 -13.00 -7.50
CA SER A 44 -4.61 -12.49 -7.78
C SER A 44 -5.40 -12.32 -6.49
N LEU A 45 -5.38 -13.32 -5.60
CA LEU A 45 -6.00 -13.21 -4.29
C LEU A 45 -5.43 -12.03 -3.48
N LEU A 46 -4.10 -11.87 -3.43
CA LEU A 46 -3.47 -10.74 -2.72
C LEU A 46 -3.88 -9.39 -3.30
N LYS A 47 -4.02 -9.28 -4.62
CA LYS A 47 -4.49 -8.04 -5.27
C LYS A 47 -5.97 -7.76 -4.96
N ILE A 48 -6.82 -8.80 -4.91
CA ILE A 48 -8.22 -8.66 -4.47
C ILE A 48 -8.28 -8.16 -3.03
N LEU A 49 -7.55 -8.78 -2.11
CA LEU A 49 -7.50 -8.36 -0.70
C LEU A 49 -6.99 -6.92 -0.54
N ALA A 50 -6.07 -6.50 -1.40
CA ALA A 50 -5.58 -5.11 -1.45
C ALA A 50 -6.60 -4.13 -2.08
N GLY A 51 -7.60 -4.61 -2.80
CA GLY A 51 -8.58 -3.80 -3.52
C GLY A 51 -8.07 -3.25 -4.86
N ILE A 52 -7.06 -3.91 -5.44
CA ILE A 52 -6.52 -3.60 -6.78
C ILE A 52 -7.33 -4.30 -7.85
N ASP A 53 -7.67 -5.57 -7.61
CA ASP A 53 -8.49 -6.39 -8.49
C ASP A 53 -9.83 -6.71 -7.80
N LEU A 54 -10.84 -7.03 -8.60
CA LEU A 54 -12.17 -7.45 -8.12
C LEU A 54 -12.34 -8.96 -8.30
N VAL A 55 -13.25 -9.55 -7.56
CA VAL A 55 -13.73 -10.92 -7.77
C VAL A 55 -14.77 -10.93 -8.89
N ASP A 56 -14.94 -12.05 -9.58
CA ASP A 56 -16.02 -12.24 -10.56
C ASP A 56 -17.37 -12.41 -9.86
N ASP A 57 -17.37 -13.10 -8.70
CA ASP A 57 -18.52 -13.28 -7.83
C ASP A 57 -18.07 -13.39 -6.37
N GLY A 58 -18.98 -13.12 -5.43
CA GLY A 58 -18.69 -13.07 -4.00
C GLY A 58 -18.48 -11.65 -3.46
N THR A 59 -18.03 -11.53 -2.22
CA THR A 59 -17.92 -10.24 -1.55
C THR A 59 -16.62 -10.09 -0.78
N LEU A 60 -16.00 -8.90 -0.86
CA LEU A 60 -14.90 -8.48 0.00
C LEU A 60 -15.40 -7.37 0.94
N GLN A 61 -15.47 -7.68 2.23
CA GLN A 61 -15.80 -6.73 3.27
C GLN A 61 -14.55 -6.28 3.97
N VAL A 62 -14.39 -4.96 4.13
CA VAL A 62 -13.22 -4.35 4.75
C VAL A 62 -13.67 -3.38 5.82
N GLN A 63 -13.06 -3.44 6.99
CA GLN A 63 -13.35 -2.51 8.08
C GLN A 63 -13.13 -1.07 7.62
N GLN A 64 -14.05 -0.19 7.96
CA GLN A 64 -13.93 1.24 7.62
C GLN A 64 -12.64 1.83 8.19
N GLY A 65 -11.93 2.60 7.36
CA GLY A 65 -10.66 3.23 7.74
C GLY A 65 -9.44 2.28 7.72
N LEU A 66 -9.61 1.00 7.35
CA LEU A 66 -8.47 0.09 7.21
C LEU A 66 -7.58 0.52 6.03
N ARG A 67 -6.32 0.83 6.32
CA ARG A 67 -5.32 1.08 5.29
C ARG A 67 -4.78 -0.25 4.77
N ARG A 68 -4.86 -0.46 3.46
CA ARG A 68 -4.33 -1.66 2.79
C ARG A 68 -3.13 -1.27 1.95
N CYS A 69 -2.08 -2.06 1.98
CA CYS A 69 -0.90 -1.89 1.15
C CYS A 69 -0.58 -3.21 0.44
N TYR A 70 -0.29 -3.14 -0.85
CA TYR A 70 0.15 -4.26 -1.65
C TYR A 70 1.62 -4.08 -2.02
N LEU A 71 2.45 -5.03 -1.62
CA LEU A 71 3.83 -5.08 -2.05
C LEU A 71 3.95 -6.11 -3.20
N PRO A 72 4.19 -5.68 -4.44
CA PRO A 72 4.38 -6.59 -5.55
C PRO A 72 5.69 -7.39 -5.39
N GLN A 73 5.74 -8.57 -5.99
CA GLN A 73 6.93 -9.42 -5.96
C GLN A 73 8.16 -8.73 -6.54
N GLU A 74 7.96 -7.92 -7.57
CA GLU A 74 8.96 -7.04 -8.16
C GLU A 74 8.42 -5.61 -8.15
N PRO A 75 8.84 -4.79 -7.18
CA PRO A 75 8.43 -3.41 -7.14
C PRO A 75 9.05 -2.64 -8.29
N LEU A 76 8.21 -1.93 -9.03
CA LEU A 76 8.62 -1.05 -10.13
C LEU A 76 8.69 0.38 -9.59
N PHE A 77 9.82 1.03 -9.83
CA PHE A 77 10.03 2.43 -9.50
C PHE A 77 10.24 3.23 -10.78
N ALA A 78 9.84 4.48 -10.78
CA ALA A 78 10.15 5.39 -11.88
C ALA A 78 11.68 5.57 -11.99
N PRO A 79 12.23 5.65 -13.21
CA PRO A 79 13.67 5.84 -13.41
C PRO A 79 14.17 7.13 -12.75
N GLY A 80 15.34 7.07 -12.15
CA GLY A 80 16.02 8.24 -11.60
C GLY A 80 15.51 8.71 -10.23
N LEU A 81 14.52 8.07 -9.62
CA LEU A 81 14.10 8.37 -8.25
C LEU A 81 15.23 8.12 -7.25
N THR A 82 15.31 8.97 -6.22
CA THR A 82 16.10 8.67 -5.04
C THR A 82 15.36 7.70 -4.12
N VAL A 83 16.08 7.09 -3.19
CA VAL A 83 15.47 6.25 -2.16
C VAL A 83 14.52 7.07 -1.29
N PHE A 84 14.87 8.32 -1.00
CA PHE A 84 14.00 9.24 -0.28
C PHE A 84 12.68 9.47 -1.03
N ASP A 85 12.74 9.77 -2.32
CA ASP A 85 11.55 9.99 -3.16
C ASP A 85 10.65 8.75 -3.16
N ALA A 86 11.25 7.56 -3.38
CA ALA A 86 10.50 6.31 -3.43
C ALA A 86 9.78 5.97 -2.10
N VAL A 87 10.43 6.20 -0.96
CA VAL A 87 9.82 5.98 0.36
C VAL A 87 8.78 7.04 0.67
N SER A 88 8.98 8.28 0.20
CA SER A 88 8.03 9.39 0.37
C SER A 88 6.69 9.17 -0.33
N GLU A 89 6.62 8.28 -1.33
CA GLU A 89 5.35 7.86 -1.94
C GLU A 89 4.39 7.25 -0.90
N GLY A 90 4.91 6.58 0.14
CA GLY A 90 4.10 6.05 1.24
C GLY A 90 3.39 7.11 2.08
N VAL A 91 3.78 8.36 1.96
CA VAL A 91 3.21 9.54 2.64
C VAL A 91 2.74 10.62 1.66
N ALA A 92 2.45 10.24 0.41
CA ALA A 92 2.06 11.17 -0.65
C ALA A 92 0.87 12.05 -0.26
N GLU A 93 -0.18 11.48 0.37
CA GLU A 93 -1.34 12.23 0.84
C GLU A 93 -0.94 13.39 1.76
N VAL A 94 -0.06 13.11 2.71
CA VAL A 94 0.40 14.12 3.68
C VAL A 94 1.25 15.19 3.01
N ARG A 95 2.14 14.76 2.12
CA ARG A 95 3.00 15.67 1.33
C ARG A 95 2.15 16.63 0.50
N ASP A 96 1.13 16.12 -0.17
CA ASP A 96 0.23 16.92 -1.01
C ASP A 96 -0.61 17.89 -0.18
N LEU A 97 -1.16 17.43 0.96
CA LEU A 97 -1.90 18.30 1.88
C LEU A 97 -1.02 19.44 2.40
N ARG A 98 0.23 19.16 2.77
CA ARG A 98 1.17 20.15 3.25
C ARG A 98 1.56 21.14 2.15
N ALA A 99 1.82 20.66 0.93
CA ALA A 99 2.11 21.54 -0.21
C ALA A 99 0.96 22.51 -0.51
N ARG A 100 -0.28 22.03 -0.45
CA ARG A 100 -1.48 22.88 -0.61
C ARG A 100 -1.61 23.88 0.52
N TYR A 101 -1.40 23.48 1.76
CA TYR A 101 -1.41 24.37 2.91
C TYR A 101 -0.36 25.49 2.79
N GLU A 102 0.86 25.15 2.37
CA GLU A 102 1.97 26.10 2.18
C GLU A 102 1.75 27.03 0.96
N ALA A 103 1.05 26.57 -0.06
CA ALA A 103 0.72 27.37 -1.24
C ALA A 103 -0.28 28.51 -0.94
N HIS A 104 -1.07 28.42 0.13
CA HIS A 104 -2.04 29.44 0.54
C HIS A 104 -2.96 29.89 -0.59
N GLU A 105 -3.47 28.96 -1.40
CA GLU A 105 -4.34 29.33 -2.50
C GLU A 105 -5.67 29.92 -1.99
N PRO A 106 -6.22 30.99 -2.66
CA PRO A 106 -7.38 31.74 -2.15
C PRO A 106 -8.67 30.92 -1.99
N HIS A 107 -8.74 29.74 -2.58
CA HIS A 107 -9.92 28.86 -2.56
C HIS A 107 -9.76 27.66 -1.60
N GLU A 108 -8.62 27.55 -0.93
CA GLU A 108 -8.35 26.45 0.00
C GLU A 108 -8.81 26.80 1.41
N ASP A 109 -9.46 25.84 2.05
CA ASP A 109 -9.80 25.92 3.48
C ASP A 109 -8.59 25.50 4.30
N LEU A 110 -7.81 26.48 4.73
CA LEU A 110 -6.57 26.27 5.48
C LEU A 110 -6.81 25.57 6.83
N ASP A 111 -7.93 25.85 7.49
CA ASP A 111 -8.26 25.23 8.78
C ASP A 111 -8.58 23.74 8.59
N ALA A 112 -9.31 23.39 7.54
CA ALA A 112 -9.57 22.00 7.19
C ALA A 112 -8.29 21.25 6.78
N LEU A 113 -7.41 21.89 6.01
CA LEU A 113 -6.10 21.33 5.64
C LEU A 113 -5.23 21.10 6.87
N GLN A 114 -5.12 22.09 7.75
CA GLN A 114 -4.37 21.97 9.00
C GLN A 114 -4.88 20.80 9.85
N THR A 115 -6.19 20.75 10.07
CA THR A 115 -6.82 19.66 10.85
C THR A 115 -6.48 18.29 10.26
N ARG A 116 -6.51 18.18 8.92
CA ARG A 116 -6.20 16.92 8.24
C ARG A 116 -4.72 16.54 8.36
N ILE A 117 -3.81 17.51 8.21
CA ILE A 117 -2.37 17.31 8.38
C ILE A 117 -2.07 16.86 9.82
N GLU A 118 -2.67 17.49 10.83
CA GLU A 118 -2.51 17.12 12.24
C GLU A 118 -3.00 15.70 12.51
N ALA A 119 -4.20 15.34 12.02
CA ALA A 119 -4.77 14.00 12.15
C ALA A 119 -3.88 12.89 11.57
N LEU A 120 -3.10 13.21 10.53
CA LEU A 120 -2.15 12.30 9.88
C LEU A 120 -0.71 12.41 10.44
N SER A 121 -0.48 13.23 11.47
CA SER A 121 0.87 13.59 11.96
C SER A 121 1.79 14.07 10.83
N GLY A 122 1.24 14.91 9.96
CA GLY A 122 1.85 15.28 8.68
C GLY A 122 2.95 16.31 8.77
N TRP A 123 3.03 17.08 9.85
CA TRP A 123 4.06 18.12 10.00
C TRP A 123 5.50 17.58 10.08
N THR A 124 5.65 16.32 10.43
CA THR A 124 6.94 15.64 10.62
C THR A 124 7.14 14.48 9.65
N TRP A 125 6.51 14.54 8.48
CA TRP A 125 6.58 13.42 7.54
C TRP A 125 8.01 13.15 7.04
N GLU A 126 8.82 14.19 6.78
CA GLU A 126 10.21 14.04 6.37
C GLU A 126 11.03 13.28 7.42
N GLN A 127 10.90 13.68 8.70
CA GLN A 127 11.61 13.02 9.80
C GLN A 127 11.19 11.54 9.95
N ARG A 128 9.94 11.21 9.64
CA ARG A 128 9.46 9.82 9.64
C ARG A 128 10.06 9.01 8.49
N VAL A 129 10.21 9.62 7.32
CA VAL A 129 10.90 9.01 6.18
C VAL A 129 12.37 8.77 6.53
N ASP A 130 13.07 9.79 7.03
CA ASP A 130 14.47 9.69 7.42
C ASP A 130 14.69 8.62 8.49
N ALA A 131 13.89 8.59 9.55
CA ALA A 131 13.97 7.56 10.58
C ALA A 131 13.71 6.14 10.03
N THR A 132 12.86 6.01 9.01
CA THR A 132 12.60 4.74 8.34
C THR A 132 13.81 4.31 7.53
N LEU A 133 14.42 5.22 6.78
CA LEU A 133 15.61 4.96 5.97
C LEU A 133 16.81 4.58 6.85
N GLU A 134 17.00 5.28 7.96
CA GLU A 134 18.04 4.96 8.94
C GLU A 134 17.87 3.54 9.50
N ARG A 135 16.65 3.17 9.90
CA ARG A 135 16.33 1.81 10.38
C ARG A 135 16.61 0.72 9.35
N LEU A 136 16.39 1.03 8.07
CA LEU A 136 16.66 0.11 6.97
C LEU A 136 18.12 0.12 6.52
N GLY A 137 18.93 1.06 7.01
CA GLY A 137 20.32 1.26 6.59
C GLY A 137 20.42 1.67 5.12
N LEU A 138 19.48 2.49 4.65
CA LEU A 138 19.43 2.99 3.29
C LEU A 138 19.85 4.46 3.24
N ASN A 139 20.70 4.80 2.25
CA ASN A 139 21.09 6.20 2.03
C ASN A 139 20.00 6.90 1.19
N PRO A 140 19.39 8.01 1.68
CA PRO A 140 18.31 8.73 1.01
C PRO A 140 18.66 9.23 -0.40
N GLU A 141 19.91 9.65 -0.62
CA GLU A 141 20.38 10.22 -1.89
C GLU A 141 20.71 9.16 -2.96
N THR A 142 20.75 7.89 -2.57
CA THR A 142 21.04 6.82 -3.53
C THR A 142 19.91 6.69 -4.55
N LYS A 143 20.25 6.57 -5.83
CA LYS A 143 19.26 6.27 -6.86
C LYS A 143 18.73 4.84 -6.70
N VAL A 144 17.40 4.67 -6.77
CA VAL A 144 16.76 3.34 -6.67
C VAL A 144 17.31 2.39 -7.75
N ASP A 145 17.62 2.90 -8.93
CA ASP A 145 18.18 2.10 -10.02
C ASP A 145 19.52 1.44 -9.66
N ALA A 146 20.30 2.06 -8.79
CA ALA A 146 21.60 1.55 -8.33
C ALA A 146 21.47 0.47 -7.23
N LEU A 147 20.28 0.27 -6.67
CA LEU A 147 20.05 -0.73 -5.63
C LEU A 147 19.95 -2.15 -6.20
N SER A 148 20.48 -3.13 -5.45
CA SER A 148 20.22 -4.54 -5.74
C SER A 148 18.73 -4.89 -5.60
N GLY A 149 18.29 -5.95 -6.27
CA GLY A 149 16.91 -6.43 -6.17
C GLY A 149 16.47 -6.74 -4.73
N GLY A 150 17.38 -7.18 -3.88
CA GLY A 150 17.12 -7.42 -2.45
C GLY A 150 16.91 -6.12 -1.66
N LEU A 151 17.69 -5.08 -1.95
CA LEU A 151 17.53 -3.77 -1.32
C LEU A 151 16.26 -3.05 -1.79
N LYS A 152 15.86 -3.23 -3.05
CA LYS A 152 14.59 -2.70 -3.58
C LYS A 152 13.35 -3.29 -2.91
N LYS A 153 13.47 -4.48 -2.31
CA LYS A 153 12.38 -5.17 -1.60
C LYS A 153 12.37 -4.93 -0.09
N ARG A 154 13.36 -4.22 0.43
CA ARG A 154 13.48 -3.88 1.83
C ARG A 154 12.62 -2.66 2.17
#